data_75766159cbafb1b397e36800f7881fab
#
_entry.id   75766159cbafb1b397e36800f7881fab
#
_cell.length_a   1.000
_cell.length_b   1.000
_cell.length_c   1.000
_cell.angle_alpha   90.00
_cell.angle_beta   90.00
_cell.angle_gamma   90.00
#
_symmetry.space_group_name_H-M   'P 1'
#
loop_
_entity.id
_entity.type
_entity.pdbx_description
1 polymer ?
#
loop_
_entity_poly.entity_id
_entity_poly.type
_entity_poly.pdbx_seq_one_letter_code
_entity_poly.pdbx_strand_id
1 'polypeptide(L)'
;MRKLLLALAMLATGGTQAQLAAPEKKAIDYIDLHIRQATQLLISSVNINSGTLNIAGVKKVGDLYAAELKKLGFTIEWVNEPDSLHRAGHLVATHIGKKGKKLFLIGHLDTVFEPDMPAGPYTVLNDSTATGQGVNDMKGGDVVMITALQALEAAGQLKDMNVIAYFTGDEERSGSPHSVARKDFIERARTCDIALAFESAMGLHTVAAARRGASGWTLDVTAKTGHSATVFTDSAGDGAIYEAARILNTFREQLSTEKYLTFNPGFIVGGSAVTIDAQDARGEAMGKTNIISPAAHVTGDLRFLTEAQKEAAREKMRTIVAGSLPGTHATIRFSDGLPAMEPTPGNLQLVAQLNKTTQDMGIGETLAGDPGARGAGDISDIAQYLPCLDGLGASGKGAHRAGETINLNEYPLLIKRAAVFMYRLSR
;
A
#
# COMPACT_ATOMS: atom_id res chain seq x y z
N MET A 1 -77.69 4.77 -9.24
CA MET A 1 -76.52 4.67 -8.31
C MET A 1 -75.61 3.55 -8.79
N ARG A 2 -74.57 3.87 -9.56
CA ARG A 2 -73.53 2.91 -10.03
C ARG A 2 -72.34 3.04 -9.09
N LYS A 3 -72.03 1.94 -8.39
CA LYS A 3 -70.84 1.84 -7.52
C LYS A 3 -69.63 1.50 -8.43
N LEU A 4 -68.69 2.42 -8.49
CA LEU A 4 -67.37 2.22 -9.11
C LEU A 4 -66.44 1.53 -8.06
N LEU A 5 -66.05 0.30 -8.32
CA LEU A 5 -64.99 -0.39 -7.58
C LEU A 5 -63.66 0.01 -8.22
N LEU A 6 -62.85 0.81 -7.51
CA LEU A 6 -61.42 1.00 -7.82
C LEU A 6 -60.62 -0.19 -7.29
N ALA A 7 -60.11 -1.02 -8.17
CA ALA A 7 -59.11 -2.02 -7.84
C ALA A 7 -57.72 -1.36 -7.76
N LEU A 8 -57.18 -1.24 -6.58
CA LEU A 8 -55.81 -0.78 -6.32
C LEU A 8 -54.84 -1.92 -6.65
N ALA A 9 -54.20 -1.89 -7.82
CA ALA A 9 -53.11 -2.81 -8.18
C ALA A 9 -51.86 -2.36 -7.40
N MET A 10 -51.51 -3.07 -6.34
CA MET A 10 -50.19 -2.96 -5.71
C MET A 10 -49.14 -3.57 -6.67
N LEU A 11 -48.42 -2.70 -7.37
CA LEU A 11 -47.19 -3.07 -8.02
C LEU A 11 -46.14 -3.39 -6.93
N ALA A 12 -45.99 -4.68 -6.61
CA ALA A 12 -44.87 -5.15 -5.87
C ALA A 12 -43.62 -5.00 -6.77
N THR A 13 -42.86 -3.93 -6.55
CA THR A 13 -41.50 -3.82 -7.08
C THR A 13 -40.64 -4.82 -6.33
N GLY A 14 -40.71 -6.08 -6.72
CA GLY A 14 -39.75 -7.11 -6.31
C GLY A 14 -38.41 -6.73 -6.89
N GLY A 15 -37.57 -6.08 -6.09
CA GLY A 15 -36.15 -5.98 -6.39
C GLY A 15 -35.65 -7.41 -6.57
N THR A 16 -35.29 -7.77 -7.79
CA THR A 16 -34.59 -9.03 -8.06
C THR A 16 -33.25 -8.96 -7.35
N GLN A 17 -33.17 -9.47 -6.13
CA GLN A 17 -31.89 -9.82 -5.54
C GLN A 17 -31.22 -10.78 -6.52
N ALA A 18 -30.13 -10.36 -7.15
CA ALA A 18 -29.37 -11.23 -8.02
C ALA A 18 -28.88 -12.40 -7.17
N GLN A 19 -29.41 -13.58 -7.43
CA GLN A 19 -29.11 -14.77 -6.67
C GLN A 19 -27.69 -15.22 -7.00
N LEU A 20 -26.86 -15.51 -5.99
CA LEU A 20 -25.54 -16.10 -6.17
C LEU A 20 -25.62 -17.35 -7.06
N ALA A 21 -24.72 -17.46 -8.02
CA ALA A 21 -24.61 -18.61 -8.90
C ALA A 21 -24.20 -19.87 -8.11
N ALA A 22 -24.51 -21.05 -8.63
CA ALA A 22 -24.20 -22.31 -7.96
C ALA A 22 -22.69 -22.46 -7.62
N PRO A 23 -21.72 -22.07 -8.48
CA PRO A 23 -20.31 -22.10 -8.11
C PRO A 23 -19.95 -21.13 -6.98
N GLU A 24 -20.59 -19.95 -6.92
CA GLU A 24 -20.37 -18.96 -5.85
C GLU A 24 -20.84 -19.51 -4.50
N LYS A 25 -22.04 -20.11 -4.46
CA LYS A 25 -22.55 -20.77 -3.25
C LYS A 25 -21.62 -21.90 -2.81
N LYS A 26 -21.14 -22.72 -3.73
CA LYS A 26 -20.22 -23.83 -3.44
C LYS A 26 -18.90 -23.34 -2.84
N ALA A 27 -18.36 -22.23 -3.33
CA ALA A 27 -17.15 -21.63 -2.78
C ALA A 27 -17.41 -21.07 -1.36
N ILE A 28 -18.55 -20.42 -1.13
CA ILE A 28 -18.96 -19.94 0.18
C ILE A 28 -19.12 -21.10 1.18
N ASP A 29 -19.83 -22.16 0.80
CA ASP A 29 -20.04 -23.34 1.64
C ASP A 29 -18.71 -24.02 2.00
N TYR A 30 -17.77 -24.10 1.06
CA TYR A 30 -16.42 -24.59 1.32
C TYR A 30 -15.71 -23.76 2.41
N ILE A 31 -15.77 -22.43 2.33
CA ILE A 31 -15.12 -21.54 3.31
C ILE A 31 -15.73 -21.74 4.70
N ASP A 32 -17.08 -21.87 4.80
CA ASP A 32 -17.73 -22.11 6.08
C ASP A 32 -17.28 -23.42 6.73
N LEU A 33 -17.08 -24.45 5.95
CA LEU A 33 -16.62 -25.75 6.44
C LEU A 33 -15.12 -25.77 6.79
N HIS A 34 -14.30 -24.88 6.16
CA HIS A 34 -12.83 -24.93 6.25
C HIS A 34 -12.21 -23.71 6.92
N ILE A 35 -13.00 -22.85 7.58
CA ILE A 35 -12.49 -21.65 8.25
C ILE A 35 -11.45 -21.96 9.33
N ARG A 36 -11.57 -23.12 9.99
CA ARG A 36 -10.59 -23.57 10.98
C ARG A 36 -9.23 -23.87 10.34
N GLN A 37 -9.20 -24.46 9.16
CA GLN A 37 -7.97 -24.73 8.41
C GLN A 37 -7.31 -23.43 7.94
N ALA A 38 -8.11 -22.45 7.46
CA ALA A 38 -7.60 -21.12 7.14
C ALA A 38 -6.99 -20.43 8.37
N THR A 39 -7.67 -20.49 9.52
CA THR A 39 -7.14 -19.96 10.78
C THR A 39 -5.86 -20.68 11.21
N GLN A 40 -5.76 -22.00 11.02
CA GLN A 40 -4.55 -22.75 11.34
C GLN A 40 -3.37 -22.37 10.42
N LEU A 41 -3.61 -22.10 9.14
CA LEU A 41 -2.59 -21.60 8.22
C LEU A 41 -2.11 -20.21 8.67
N LEU A 42 -3.02 -19.33 9.07
CA LEU A 42 -2.70 -18.02 9.62
C LEU A 42 -1.85 -18.15 10.90
N ILE A 43 -2.25 -18.99 11.85
CA ILE A 43 -1.47 -19.24 13.08
C ILE A 43 -0.05 -19.70 12.72
N SER A 44 0.07 -20.64 11.77
CA SER A 44 1.35 -21.18 11.36
C SER A 44 2.26 -20.11 10.75
N SER A 45 1.73 -19.24 9.89
CA SER A 45 2.50 -18.15 9.27
C SER A 45 2.88 -17.06 10.28
N VAL A 46 1.94 -16.65 11.15
CA VAL A 46 2.18 -15.61 12.17
C VAL A 46 3.24 -16.05 13.17
N ASN A 47 3.31 -17.34 13.50
CA ASN A 47 4.30 -17.88 14.44
C ASN A 47 5.73 -18.04 13.83
N ILE A 48 5.89 -17.76 12.54
CA ILE A 48 7.19 -17.62 11.89
C ILE A 48 7.55 -16.13 11.89
N ASN A 49 8.65 -15.75 12.57
CA ASN A 49 9.16 -14.39 12.40
C ASN A 49 9.71 -14.23 10.97
N SER A 50 9.18 -13.24 10.27
CA SER A 50 9.56 -12.91 8.89
C SER A 50 9.83 -11.42 8.71
N GLY A 51 10.52 -10.78 9.65
CA GLY A 51 11.07 -9.44 9.42
C GLY A 51 11.83 -9.41 8.09
N THR A 52 11.78 -8.32 7.35
CA THR A 52 12.33 -8.24 5.98
C THR A 52 13.79 -8.73 5.90
N LEU A 53 14.60 -8.43 6.92
CA LEU A 53 16.01 -8.83 6.97
C LEU A 53 16.21 -10.25 7.51
N ASN A 54 15.18 -10.88 8.04
CA ASN A 54 15.17 -12.29 8.42
C ASN A 54 14.90 -13.18 7.19
N ILE A 55 15.86 -13.23 6.26
CA ILE A 55 15.76 -13.98 4.99
C ILE A 55 15.25 -15.42 5.20
N ALA A 56 15.75 -16.11 6.22
CA ALA A 56 15.32 -17.47 6.52
C ALA A 56 13.86 -17.57 6.96
N GLY A 57 13.37 -16.57 7.70
CA GLY A 57 11.98 -16.49 8.12
C GLY A 57 11.04 -16.19 6.97
N VAL A 58 11.39 -15.24 6.12
CA VAL A 58 10.63 -14.90 4.91
C VAL A 58 10.49 -16.13 4.00
N LYS A 59 11.60 -16.85 3.76
CA LYS A 59 11.59 -18.11 2.97
C LYS A 59 10.70 -19.18 3.59
N LYS A 60 10.71 -19.34 4.92
CA LYS A 60 9.85 -20.32 5.62
C LYS A 60 8.35 -19.99 5.44
N VAL A 61 7.96 -18.71 5.49
CA VAL A 61 6.58 -18.31 5.20
C VAL A 61 6.24 -18.62 3.75
N GLY A 62 7.15 -18.30 2.82
CA GLY A 62 6.98 -18.64 1.40
C GLY A 62 6.83 -20.14 1.15
N ASP A 63 7.64 -20.99 1.80
CA ASP A 63 7.53 -22.45 1.69
C ASP A 63 6.18 -22.97 2.19
N LEU A 64 5.67 -22.39 3.29
CA LEU A 64 4.34 -22.72 3.82
C LEU A 64 3.24 -22.42 2.81
N TYR A 65 3.24 -21.24 2.19
CA TYR A 65 2.25 -20.85 1.19
C TYR A 65 2.42 -21.61 -0.14
N ALA A 66 3.66 -21.84 -0.56
CA ALA A 66 3.97 -22.64 -1.73
C ALA A 66 3.40 -24.08 -1.63
N ALA A 67 3.47 -24.67 -0.42
CA ALA A 67 2.91 -26.00 -0.18
C ALA A 67 1.40 -26.03 -0.37
N GLU A 68 0.65 -25.01 0.05
CA GLU A 68 -0.79 -24.90 -0.16
C GLU A 68 -1.15 -24.70 -1.64
N LEU A 69 -0.42 -23.79 -2.33
CA LEU A 69 -0.67 -23.48 -3.73
C LEU A 69 -0.32 -24.65 -4.67
N LYS A 70 0.72 -25.44 -4.33
CA LYS A 70 1.03 -26.69 -5.07
C LYS A 70 -0.13 -27.69 -5.06
N LYS A 71 -0.86 -27.82 -3.95
CA LYS A 71 -2.03 -28.70 -3.83
C LYS A 71 -3.14 -28.30 -4.82
N LEU A 72 -3.18 -27.03 -5.20
CA LEU A 72 -4.14 -26.45 -6.14
C LEU A 72 -3.68 -26.50 -7.61
N GLY A 73 -2.53 -27.15 -7.88
CA GLY A 73 -1.99 -27.28 -9.23
C GLY A 73 -1.20 -26.07 -9.73
N PHE A 74 -0.84 -25.12 -8.87
CA PHE A 74 0.04 -24.02 -9.24
C PHE A 74 1.48 -24.50 -9.48
N THR A 75 2.12 -23.96 -10.51
CA THR A 75 3.56 -24.02 -10.70
C THR A 75 4.21 -22.99 -9.78
N ILE A 76 5.14 -23.44 -8.96
CA ILE A 76 5.82 -22.60 -7.98
C ILE A 76 7.23 -22.27 -8.45
N GLU A 77 7.59 -21.00 -8.33
CA GLU A 77 8.91 -20.47 -8.62
C GLU A 77 9.36 -19.57 -7.45
N TRP A 78 10.63 -19.63 -7.10
CA TRP A 78 11.26 -18.67 -6.22
C TRP A 78 12.14 -17.74 -7.05
N VAL A 79 11.79 -16.46 -7.12
CA VAL A 79 12.54 -15.43 -7.83
C VAL A 79 13.57 -14.86 -6.86
N ASN A 80 14.84 -15.19 -7.10
CA ASN A 80 15.91 -14.63 -6.29
C ASN A 80 16.22 -13.20 -6.72
N GLU A 81 16.37 -12.34 -5.76
CA GLU A 81 16.97 -11.02 -5.99
C GLU A 81 18.49 -11.11 -6.03
N PRO A 82 19.19 -10.14 -6.65
CA PRO A 82 20.64 -10.05 -6.60
C PRO A 82 21.15 -10.04 -5.16
N ASP A 83 22.25 -10.77 -4.89
CA ASP A 83 22.85 -10.86 -3.55
C ASP A 83 23.17 -9.49 -2.94
N SER A 84 23.49 -8.50 -3.78
CA SER A 84 23.77 -7.13 -3.34
C SER A 84 22.58 -6.43 -2.65
N LEU A 85 21.35 -6.90 -2.87
CA LEU A 85 20.17 -6.35 -2.21
C LEU A 85 19.96 -6.91 -0.80
N HIS A 86 20.57 -8.05 -0.49
CA HIS A 86 20.43 -8.74 0.81
C HIS A 86 18.97 -8.97 1.20
N ARG A 87 18.17 -9.50 0.27
CA ARG A 87 16.74 -9.81 0.46
C ARG A 87 16.45 -11.28 0.17
N ALA A 88 15.30 -11.75 0.65
CA ALA A 88 14.90 -13.14 0.47
C ALA A 88 14.55 -13.50 -0.97
N GLY A 89 14.13 -12.54 -1.76
CA GLY A 89 13.48 -12.76 -3.05
C GLY A 89 11.97 -12.99 -2.89
N HIS A 90 11.31 -13.48 -3.93
CA HIS A 90 9.86 -13.50 -4.05
C HIS A 90 9.34 -14.90 -4.34
N LEU A 91 8.15 -15.22 -3.83
CA LEU A 91 7.41 -16.43 -4.19
C LEU A 91 6.44 -16.11 -5.33
N VAL A 92 6.51 -16.87 -6.41
CA VAL A 92 5.56 -16.78 -7.53
C VAL A 92 4.86 -18.10 -7.73
N ALA A 93 3.53 -18.07 -7.78
CA ALA A 93 2.70 -19.21 -8.08
C ALA A 93 1.83 -18.92 -9.31
N THR A 94 1.95 -19.74 -10.35
CA THR A 94 1.26 -19.54 -11.63
C THR A 94 0.30 -20.69 -11.91
N HIS A 95 -0.95 -20.37 -12.21
CA HIS A 95 -1.96 -21.28 -12.69
C HIS A 95 -2.46 -20.83 -14.08
N ILE A 96 -2.37 -21.72 -15.07
CA ILE A 96 -2.77 -21.42 -16.44
C ILE A 96 -4.08 -22.15 -16.72
N GLY A 97 -5.15 -21.37 -16.79
CA GLY A 97 -6.46 -21.82 -17.23
C GLY A 97 -6.70 -21.61 -18.72
N LYS A 98 -7.94 -21.80 -19.15
CA LYS A 98 -8.31 -21.72 -20.57
C LYS A 98 -9.20 -20.54 -20.92
N LYS A 99 -9.65 -19.76 -19.95
CA LYS A 99 -10.69 -18.74 -20.14
C LYS A 99 -10.49 -17.53 -19.25
N GLY A 100 -11.13 -16.45 -19.66
CA GLY A 100 -11.28 -15.24 -18.86
C GLY A 100 -10.03 -14.41 -18.74
N LYS A 101 -10.12 -13.40 -17.91
CA LYS A 101 -9.04 -12.45 -17.62
C LYS A 101 -7.96 -13.10 -16.76
N LYS A 102 -6.72 -12.70 -16.98
CA LYS A 102 -5.57 -13.10 -16.19
C LYS A 102 -5.45 -12.18 -14.99
N LEU A 103 -5.55 -12.74 -13.79
CA LEU A 103 -5.49 -12.03 -12.53
C LEU A 103 -4.05 -12.05 -11.97
N PHE A 104 -3.57 -10.91 -11.54
CA PHE A 104 -2.35 -10.74 -10.78
C PHE A 104 -2.72 -10.50 -9.32
N LEU A 105 -2.49 -11.48 -8.45
CA LEU A 105 -2.81 -11.41 -7.03
C LEU A 105 -1.54 -11.08 -6.26
N ILE A 106 -1.60 -10.10 -5.38
CA ILE A 106 -0.43 -9.54 -4.69
C ILE A 106 -0.54 -9.77 -3.19
N GLY A 107 0.51 -10.32 -2.61
CA GLY A 107 0.76 -10.41 -1.18
C GLY A 107 2.23 -10.16 -0.86
N HIS A 108 2.59 -10.11 0.42
CA HIS A 108 3.98 -10.09 0.85
C HIS A 108 4.25 -11.03 2.04
N LEU A 109 5.45 -11.61 2.05
CA LEU A 109 5.87 -12.63 3.01
C LEU A 109 6.52 -12.03 4.26
N ASP A 110 7.09 -10.85 4.10
CA ASP A 110 7.83 -10.15 5.15
C ASP A 110 6.90 -9.36 6.09
N THR A 111 7.46 -8.81 7.11
CA THR A 111 6.80 -7.92 8.08
C THR A 111 7.82 -6.90 8.59
N VAL A 112 7.35 -5.80 9.18
CA VAL A 112 8.23 -4.84 9.88
C VAL A 112 8.92 -5.41 11.12
N PHE A 113 8.49 -6.58 11.61
CA PHE A 113 8.93 -7.14 12.89
C PHE A 113 10.22 -7.95 12.74
N GLU A 114 11.37 -7.29 12.84
CA GLU A 114 12.66 -7.96 12.87
C GLU A 114 12.82 -8.83 14.13
N PRO A 115 13.74 -9.83 14.16
CA PRO A 115 13.87 -10.77 15.27
C PRO A 115 14.11 -10.16 16.65
N ASP A 116 14.69 -8.97 16.71
CA ASP A 116 14.98 -8.21 17.94
C ASP A 116 13.84 -7.25 18.35
N MET A 117 12.79 -7.15 17.55
CA MET A 117 11.62 -6.32 17.86
C MET A 117 10.60 -7.08 18.72
N PRO A 118 9.87 -6.38 19.63
CA PRO A 118 8.83 -6.99 20.46
C PRO A 118 7.61 -7.34 19.61
N ALA A 119 7.64 -8.51 18.99
CA ALA A 119 6.51 -9.07 18.25
C ALA A 119 6.13 -10.41 18.87
N GLY A 120 4.83 -10.61 19.12
CA GLY A 120 4.31 -11.81 19.76
C GLY A 120 3.85 -12.87 18.75
N PRO A 121 3.74 -14.14 19.19
CA PRO A 121 3.07 -15.18 18.43
C PRO A 121 1.57 -14.87 18.30
N TYR A 122 0.90 -15.62 17.43
CA TYR A 122 -0.56 -15.55 17.35
C TYR A 122 -1.21 -15.84 18.71
N THR A 123 -2.01 -14.90 19.19
CA THR A 123 -2.70 -14.99 20.47
C THR A 123 -4.14 -14.47 20.34
N VAL A 124 -5.10 -15.28 20.73
CA VAL A 124 -6.52 -14.86 20.79
C VAL A 124 -6.70 -13.96 22.01
N LEU A 125 -7.19 -12.75 21.79
CA LEU A 125 -7.47 -11.77 22.84
C LEU A 125 -8.90 -11.89 23.37
N ASN A 126 -9.84 -12.18 22.46
CA ASN A 126 -11.26 -12.42 22.74
C ASN A 126 -11.93 -13.09 21.52
N ASP A 127 -13.24 -13.30 21.58
CA ASP A 127 -14.01 -14.00 20.53
C ASP A 127 -13.96 -13.33 19.15
N SER A 128 -13.60 -12.06 19.08
CA SER A 128 -13.57 -11.28 17.83
C SER A 128 -12.19 -10.82 17.39
N THR A 129 -11.15 -11.04 18.20
CA THR A 129 -9.85 -10.40 18.00
C THR A 129 -8.70 -11.33 18.37
N ALA A 130 -7.72 -11.43 17.47
CA ALA A 130 -6.42 -12.04 17.77
C ALA A 130 -5.30 -11.05 17.45
N THR A 131 -4.12 -11.27 18.02
CA THR A 131 -2.91 -10.47 17.79
C THR A 131 -1.75 -11.37 17.36
N GLY A 132 -0.74 -10.78 16.73
CA GLY A 132 0.50 -11.45 16.33
C GLY A 132 1.24 -10.65 15.25
N GLN A 133 2.50 -11.00 15.02
CA GLN A 133 3.36 -10.31 14.04
C GLN A 133 2.86 -10.52 12.60
N GLY A 134 2.49 -9.42 11.93
CA GLY A 134 1.97 -9.47 10.57
C GLY A 134 0.59 -10.14 10.46
N VAL A 135 -0.17 -10.26 11.56
CA VAL A 135 -1.45 -10.95 11.56
C VAL A 135 -2.48 -10.28 10.65
N ASN A 136 -2.35 -8.99 10.44
CA ASN A 136 -3.16 -8.17 9.55
C ASN A 136 -2.34 -7.69 8.33
N ASP A 137 -1.08 -7.35 8.53
CA ASP A 137 -0.16 -6.79 7.55
C ASP A 137 1.05 -7.72 7.32
N MET A 138 1.03 -8.62 6.22
CA MET A 138 -0.25 -8.93 5.59
C MET A 138 -0.53 -10.43 5.53
N LYS A 139 0.02 -11.23 6.49
CA LYS A 139 -0.18 -12.71 6.54
C LYS A 139 -1.67 -13.09 6.54
N GLY A 140 -2.52 -12.27 7.22
CA GLY A 140 -3.97 -12.45 7.16
C GLY A 140 -4.52 -12.31 5.75
N GLY A 141 -4.02 -11.36 4.98
CA GLY A 141 -4.39 -11.15 3.58
C GLY A 141 -3.90 -12.26 2.65
N ASP A 142 -2.66 -12.74 2.87
CA ASP A 142 -2.13 -13.89 2.12
C ASP A 142 -3.01 -15.13 2.31
N VAL A 143 -3.43 -15.39 3.55
CA VAL A 143 -4.31 -16.53 3.83
C VAL A 143 -5.72 -16.31 3.28
N VAL A 144 -6.23 -15.06 3.25
CA VAL A 144 -7.49 -14.73 2.53
C VAL A 144 -7.37 -15.12 1.06
N MET A 145 -6.29 -14.73 0.38
CA MET A 145 -6.02 -15.06 -1.02
C MET A 145 -5.97 -16.58 -1.23
N ILE A 146 -5.13 -17.27 -0.47
CA ILE A 146 -4.92 -18.72 -0.61
C ILE A 146 -6.22 -19.49 -0.36
N THR A 147 -6.97 -19.15 0.70
CA THR A 147 -8.23 -19.83 1.03
C THR A 147 -9.32 -19.56 0.01
N ALA A 148 -9.37 -18.36 -0.55
CA ALA A 148 -10.29 -18.06 -1.66
C ALA A 148 -9.97 -18.89 -2.91
N LEU A 149 -8.69 -19.12 -3.24
CA LEU A 149 -8.28 -20.00 -4.34
C LEU A 149 -8.64 -21.47 -4.04
N GLN A 150 -8.47 -21.94 -2.80
CA GLN A 150 -8.90 -23.28 -2.36
C GLN A 150 -10.42 -23.47 -2.54
N ALA A 151 -11.21 -22.45 -2.19
CA ALA A 151 -12.66 -22.49 -2.37
C ALA A 151 -13.07 -22.54 -3.85
N LEU A 152 -12.35 -21.82 -4.71
CA LEU A 152 -12.57 -21.83 -6.15
C LEU A 152 -12.20 -23.18 -6.79
N GLU A 153 -11.15 -23.84 -6.31
CA GLU A 153 -10.81 -25.20 -6.72
C GLU A 153 -11.92 -26.19 -6.30
N ALA A 154 -12.35 -26.15 -5.05
CA ALA A 154 -13.45 -27.00 -4.54
C ALA A 154 -14.78 -26.78 -5.30
N ALA A 155 -15.02 -25.55 -5.78
CA ALA A 155 -16.14 -25.23 -6.65
C ALA A 155 -15.92 -25.68 -8.12
N GLY A 156 -14.73 -26.22 -8.46
CA GLY A 156 -14.35 -26.67 -9.80
C GLY A 156 -14.14 -25.53 -10.80
N GLN A 157 -13.84 -24.33 -10.32
CA GLN A 157 -13.71 -23.13 -11.14
C GLN A 157 -12.25 -22.73 -11.43
N LEU A 158 -11.33 -23.07 -10.54
CA LEU A 158 -9.92 -22.69 -10.66
C LEU A 158 -9.28 -23.21 -11.95
N LYS A 159 -9.64 -24.41 -12.38
CA LYS A 159 -9.11 -25.04 -13.61
C LYS A 159 -9.24 -24.20 -14.89
N ASP A 160 -10.20 -23.28 -14.92
CA ASP A 160 -10.43 -22.39 -16.07
C ASP A 160 -9.78 -21.01 -15.89
N MET A 161 -9.32 -20.64 -14.67
CA MET A 161 -8.80 -19.33 -14.35
C MET A 161 -7.32 -19.20 -14.68
N ASN A 162 -6.93 -18.01 -15.17
CA ASN A 162 -5.53 -17.63 -15.34
C ASN A 162 -5.11 -16.74 -14.15
N VAL A 163 -4.18 -17.21 -13.34
CA VAL A 163 -3.79 -16.54 -12.09
C VAL A 163 -2.27 -16.56 -11.92
N ILE A 164 -1.68 -15.40 -11.62
CA ILE A 164 -0.36 -15.30 -11.01
C ILE A 164 -0.58 -14.77 -9.59
N ALA A 165 -0.25 -15.56 -8.58
CA ALA A 165 -0.14 -15.10 -7.20
C ALA A 165 1.33 -14.80 -6.92
N TYR A 166 1.63 -13.54 -6.64
CA TYR A 166 2.96 -13.02 -6.41
C TYR A 166 3.08 -12.51 -4.97
N PHE A 167 4.03 -13.06 -4.23
CA PHE A 167 4.30 -12.66 -2.85
C PHE A 167 5.71 -12.09 -2.80
N THR A 168 5.83 -10.80 -2.57
CA THR A 168 7.12 -10.15 -2.38
C THR A 168 7.72 -10.53 -1.02
N GLY A 169 9.02 -10.56 -0.92
CA GLY A 169 9.71 -10.88 0.32
C GLY A 169 10.38 -9.67 0.97
N ASP A 170 10.06 -8.47 0.48
CA ASP A 170 10.69 -7.22 0.89
C ASP A 170 9.79 -5.98 0.70
N GLU A 171 8.46 -6.14 0.88
CA GLU A 171 7.53 -5.00 0.76
C GLU A 171 7.84 -3.93 1.80
N GLU A 172 8.03 -4.34 3.04
CA GLU A 172 8.20 -3.47 4.20
C GLU A 172 9.55 -2.74 4.21
N ARG A 173 10.54 -3.32 3.55
CA ARG A 173 11.85 -2.71 3.37
C ARG A 173 12.50 -3.16 2.08
N SER A 174 12.03 -2.58 0.98
CA SER A 174 12.46 -2.95 -0.37
C SER A 174 13.98 -2.87 -0.56
N GLY A 175 14.50 -3.80 -1.36
CA GLY A 175 15.89 -3.76 -1.81
C GLY A 175 16.21 -2.49 -2.58
N SER A 176 17.45 -2.00 -2.49
CA SER A 176 17.88 -0.79 -3.21
C SER A 176 18.96 -1.13 -4.24
N PRO A 177 18.80 -0.72 -5.50
CA PRO A 177 17.74 0.14 -6.06
C PRO A 177 16.37 -0.57 -6.17
N HIS A 178 15.29 0.13 -5.80
CA HIS A 178 13.91 -0.39 -5.86
C HIS A 178 13.53 -0.92 -7.25
N SER A 179 13.97 -0.27 -8.31
CA SER A 179 13.75 -0.71 -9.70
C SER A 179 14.35 -2.08 -10.03
N VAL A 180 15.36 -2.52 -9.29
CA VAL A 180 15.95 -3.86 -9.43
C VAL A 180 15.10 -4.87 -8.66
N ALA A 181 14.71 -4.55 -7.43
CA ALA A 181 13.87 -5.38 -6.57
C ALA A 181 12.49 -5.67 -7.20
N ARG A 182 11.88 -4.69 -7.86
CA ARG A 182 10.53 -4.83 -8.47
C ARG A 182 10.52 -5.20 -9.95
N LYS A 183 11.67 -5.47 -10.57
CA LYS A 183 11.76 -5.72 -12.01
C LYS A 183 10.88 -6.90 -12.46
N ASP A 184 11.07 -8.08 -11.87
CA ASP A 184 10.31 -9.29 -12.23
C ASP A 184 8.80 -9.12 -11.91
N PHE A 185 8.48 -8.50 -10.77
CA PHE A 185 7.12 -8.18 -10.37
C PHE A 185 6.38 -7.35 -11.44
N ILE A 186 7.00 -6.27 -11.90
CA ILE A 186 6.44 -5.38 -12.93
C ILE A 186 6.32 -6.12 -14.26
N GLU A 187 7.34 -6.87 -14.68
CA GLU A 187 7.35 -7.61 -15.95
C GLU A 187 6.21 -8.64 -16.00
N ARG A 188 5.96 -9.39 -14.91
CA ARG A 188 4.86 -10.34 -14.83
C ARG A 188 3.49 -9.66 -14.76
N ALA A 189 3.35 -8.60 -13.98
CA ALA A 189 2.10 -7.86 -13.87
C ALA A 189 1.64 -7.32 -15.24
N ARG A 190 2.56 -6.83 -16.07
CA ARG A 190 2.26 -6.34 -17.43
C ARG A 190 1.71 -7.40 -18.38
N THR A 191 1.79 -8.67 -18.03
CA THR A 191 1.18 -9.78 -18.78
C THR A 191 -0.23 -10.11 -18.31
N CYS A 192 -0.76 -9.39 -17.34
CA CYS A 192 -2.05 -9.64 -16.72
C CYS A 192 -3.06 -8.54 -17.06
N ASP A 193 -4.35 -8.80 -16.82
CA ASP A 193 -5.44 -7.88 -17.14
C ASP A 193 -5.92 -7.06 -15.95
N ILE A 194 -5.77 -7.59 -14.72
CA ILE A 194 -6.24 -6.97 -13.47
C ILE A 194 -5.28 -7.35 -12.35
N ALA A 195 -4.95 -6.39 -11.49
CA ALA A 195 -4.22 -6.63 -10.25
C ALA A 195 -5.11 -6.45 -9.02
N LEU A 196 -4.99 -7.38 -8.08
CA LEU A 196 -5.71 -7.41 -6.81
C LEU A 196 -4.71 -7.57 -5.67
N ALA A 197 -4.56 -6.57 -4.79
CA ALA A 197 -3.69 -6.68 -3.63
C ALA A 197 -4.48 -7.03 -2.36
N PHE A 198 -3.93 -7.96 -1.62
CA PHE A 198 -4.54 -8.48 -0.40
C PHE A 198 -3.95 -7.81 0.86
N GLU A 199 -3.56 -6.54 0.71
CA GLU A 199 -3.21 -5.68 1.82
C GLU A 199 -4.36 -5.53 2.83
N SER A 200 -4.04 -5.04 4.02
CA SER A 200 -4.99 -4.81 5.10
C SER A 200 -6.27 -4.12 4.62
N ALA A 201 -7.41 -4.74 4.84
CA ALA A 201 -8.70 -4.14 4.52
C ALA A 201 -9.09 -3.06 5.54
N MET A 202 -9.75 -2.02 5.06
CA MET A 202 -10.40 -1.01 5.91
C MET A 202 -11.83 -1.46 6.33
N GLY A 203 -12.01 -2.75 6.63
CA GLY A 203 -13.26 -3.40 6.93
C GLY A 203 -14.00 -3.94 5.69
N LEU A 204 -15.21 -4.47 5.90
CA LEU A 204 -16.02 -5.10 4.85
C LEU A 204 -16.56 -4.12 3.80
N HIS A 205 -16.78 -2.88 4.19
CA HIS A 205 -17.52 -1.89 3.40
C HIS A 205 -16.62 -0.89 2.65
N THR A 206 -15.29 -1.11 2.70
CA THR A 206 -14.33 -0.20 2.10
C THR A 206 -13.25 -0.97 1.35
N VAL A 207 -12.77 -0.40 0.23
CA VAL A 207 -11.68 -0.94 -0.58
C VAL A 207 -10.85 0.19 -1.14
N ALA A 208 -9.58 -0.02 -1.43
CA ALA A 208 -8.71 1.01 -1.97
C ALA A 208 -8.67 0.97 -3.50
N ALA A 209 -9.21 2.01 -4.14
CA ALA A 209 -9.10 2.26 -5.57
C ALA A 209 -7.94 3.19 -5.92
N ALA A 210 -7.28 3.75 -4.89
CA ALA A 210 -6.17 4.67 -5.01
C ALA A 210 -5.29 4.62 -3.76
N ARG A 211 -3.99 4.86 -3.95
CA ARG A 211 -2.97 5.00 -2.88
C ARG A 211 -2.05 6.16 -3.22
N ARG A 212 -1.66 6.95 -2.22
CA ARG A 212 -0.74 8.07 -2.45
C ARG A 212 0.67 7.55 -2.69
N GLY A 213 1.33 8.11 -3.69
CA GLY A 213 2.75 7.91 -3.93
C GLY A 213 3.62 8.65 -2.91
N ALA A 214 4.91 8.33 -2.93
CA ALA A 214 5.92 8.91 -2.06
C ALA A 214 7.15 9.33 -2.86
N SER A 215 7.70 10.50 -2.57
CA SER A 215 8.97 10.96 -3.08
C SER A 215 9.71 11.81 -2.06
N GLY A 216 11.01 11.97 -2.22
CA GLY A 216 11.82 12.80 -1.34
C GLY A 216 12.16 14.16 -1.97
N TRP A 217 12.52 15.13 -1.12
CA TRP A 217 13.12 16.37 -1.54
C TRP A 217 14.22 16.81 -0.58
N THR A 218 15.20 17.52 -1.12
CA THR A 218 16.32 18.08 -0.38
C THR A 218 16.50 19.54 -0.78
N LEU A 219 16.57 20.43 0.20
CA LEU A 219 16.80 21.86 0.04
C LEU A 219 18.15 22.21 0.66
N ASP A 220 19.05 22.75 -0.13
CA ASP A 220 20.32 23.30 0.30
C ASP A 220 20.30 24.82 0.15
N VAL A 221 20.62 25.52 1.20
CA VAL A 221 20.68 26.99 1.24
C VAL A 221 22.06 27.44 1.61
N THR A 222 22.60 28.39 0.87
CA THR A 222 23.87 29.08 1.14
C THR A 222 23.66 30.57 1.23
N ALA A 223 24.49 31.24 1.98
CA ALA A 223 24.43 32.69 2.12
C ALA A 223 25.82 33.30 2.41
N LYS A 224 25.93 34.63 2.24
CA LYS A 224 27.08 35.36 2.73
C LYS A 224 27.15 35.26 4.27
N THR A 225 28.34 35.11 4.80
CA THR A 225 28.60 35.16 6.24
C THR A 225 29.14 36.51 6.65
N GLY A 226 28.93 36.88 7.89
CA GLY A 226 29.38 38.14 8.44
C GLY A 226 28.99 38.29 9.91
N HIS A 227 29.36 39.43 10.52
CA HIS A 227 28.94 39.74 11.87
C HIS A 227 27.44 40.07 11.92
N SER A 228 26.70 39.55 12.90
CA SER A 228 25.24 39.72 13.01
C SER A 228 24.76 41.17 13.07
N ALA A 229 25.61 42.10 13.48
CA ALA A 229 25.30 43.55 13.47
C ALA A 229 25.06 44.13 12.05
N THR A 230 25.45 43.40 10.99
CA THR A 230 25.28 43.82 9.60
C THR A 230 24.19 43.03 8.86
N VAL A 231 23.46 42.12 9.55
CA VAL A 231 22.35 41.37 8.95
C VAL A 231 21.27 42.33 8.40
N PHE A 232 20.66 41.98 7.29
CA PHE A 232 19.67 42.78 6.56
C PHE A 232 20.22 44.02 5.83
N THR A 233 21.53 44.15 5.70
CA THR A 233 22.11 45.15 4.81
C THR A 233 22.35 44.56 3.40
N ASP A 234 22.37 45.38 2.37
CA ASP A 234 22.62 44.95 0.97
C ASP A 234 23.96 44.23 0.81
N SER A 235 24.94 44.55 1.62
CA SER A 235 26.30 43.96 1.57
C SER A 235 26.35 42.55 2.23
N ALA A 236 25.63 42.33 3.32
CA ALA A 236 25.66 41.10 4.10
C ALA A 236 24.50 40.15 3.80
N GLY A 237 23.32 40.67 3.51
CA GLY A 237 22.10 39.87 3.23
C GLY A 237 21.49 39.31 4.51
N ASP A 238 20.55 38.38 4.30
CA ASP A 238 19.64 37.86 5.34
C ASP A 238 20.16 36.59 6.03
N GLY A 239 21.02 35.84 5.38
CA GLY A 239 21.55 34.57 5.88
C GLY A 239 20.69 33.33 5.56
N ALA A 240 21.33 32.16 5.57
CA ALA A 240 20.75 30.91 5.08
C ALA A 240 19.57 30.43 5.91
N ILE A 241 19.53 30.67 7.21
CA ILE A 241 18.43 30.25 8.09
C ILE A 241 17.15 31.01 7.76
N TYR A 242 17.23 32.35 7.54
CA TYR A 242 16.06 33.13 7.14
C TYR A 242 15.53 32.69 5.74
N GLU A 243 16.43 32.44 4.80
CA GLU A 243 16.03 31.94 3.49
C GLU A 243 15.35 30.57 3.55
N ALA A 244 15.91 29.62 4.31
CA ALA A 244 15.25 28.33 4.54
C ALA A 244 13.85 28.49 5.17
N ALA A 245 13.71 29.35 6.16
CA ALA A 245 12.43 29.65 6.82
C ALA A 245 11.42 30.27 5.84
N ARG A 246 11.85 31.22 5.00
CA ARG A 246 11.01 31.81 3.94
C ARG A 246 10.50 30.75 2.99
N ILE A 247 11.38 29.90 2.45
CA ILE A 247 11.04 28.86 1.50
C ILE A 247 10.03 27.89 2.12
N LEU A 248 10.31 27.36 3.31
CA LEU A 248 9.42 26.40 3.99
C LEU A 248 8.04 27.01 4.31
N ASN A 249 8.01 28.26 4.78
CA ASN A 249 6.75 28.93 5.03
C ASN A 249 5.96 29.18 3.74
N THR A 250 6.64 29.57 2.65
CA THR A 250 6.00 29.77 1.34
C THR A 250 5.47 28.46 0.77
N PHE A 251 6.19 27.34 0.93
CA PHE A 251 5.65 26.01 0.60
C PHE A 251 4.33 25.77 1.34
N ARG A 252 4.31 25.97 2.66
CA ARG A 252 3.12 25.78 3.48
C ARG A 252 1.96 26.68 3.01
N GLU A 253 2.21 27.95 2.75
CA GLU A 253 1.16 28.90 2.34
C GLU A 253 0.57 28.60 0.97
N GLN A 254 1.40 28.16 0.02
CA GLN A 254 0.97 28.02 -1.37
C GLN A 254 0.54 26.61 -1.77
N LEU A 255 0.92 25.57 -1.01
CA LEU A 255 0.68 24.17 -1.37
C LEU A 255 -0.21 23.42 -0.37
N SER A 256 -0.31 23.86 0.89
CA SER A 256 -0.98 23.08 1.95
C SER A 256 -2.47 22.90 1.79
N THR A 257 -3.13 23.68 0.92
CA THR A 257 -4.56 23.58 0.65
C THR A 257 -4.89 22.58 -0.45
N GLU A 258 -3.88 22.03 -1.11
CA GLU A 258 -4.09 21.06 -2.18
C GLU A 258 -4.44 19.69 -1.61
N LYS A 259 -5.60 19.17 -2.00
CA LYS A 259 -6.13 17.93 -1.46
C LYS A 259 -5.21 16.74 -1.82
N TYR A 260 -4.94 15.88 -0.85
CA TYR A 260 -4.07 14.71 -0.95
C TYR A 260 -2.58 15.00 -1.19
N LEU A 261 -2.18 16.27 -1.30
CA LEU A 261 -0.78 16.66 -1.31
C LEU A 261 -0.31 16.89 0.14
N THR A 262 0.78 16.24 0.52
CA THR A 262 1.49 16.55 1.76
C THR A 262 2.99 16.61 1.51
N PHE A 263 3.67 17.54 2.17
CA PHE A 263 5.10 17.72 2.08
C PHE A 263 5.61 18.07 3.47
N ASN A 264 6.39 17.19 4.04
CA ASN A 264 6.86 17.34 5.41
C ASN A 264 8.37 17.61 5.43
N PRO A 265 8.85 18.73 5.98
CA PRO A 265 10.26 18.87 6.32
C PRO A 265 10.56 18.02 7.55
N GLY A 266 11.11 16.82 7.33
CA GLY A 266 11.38 15.87 8.41
C GLY A 266 12.67 16.15 9.17
N PHE A 267 13.61 16.88 8.52
CA PHE A 267 14.89 17.21 9.10
C PHE A 267 15.35 18.60 8.64
N ILE A 268 15.87 19.41 9.55
CA ILE A 268 16.48 20.70 9.26
C ILE A 268 17.71 20.95 10.14
N VAL A 269 18.77 21.45 9.54
CA VAL A 269 19.98 21.88 10.25
C VAL A 269 20.55 23.15 9.61
N GLY A 270 21.11 24.07 10.40
CA GLY A 270 21.68 25.30 9.88
C GLY A 270 22.68 25.92 10.86
N GLY A 271 23.69 26.63 10.35
CA GLY A 271 24.74 27.21 11.17
C GLY A 271 25.93 27.73 10.36
N SER A 272 27.03 28.02 11.05
CA SER A 272 28.29 28.47 10.45
C SER A 272 29.01 27.31 9.70
N ALA A 273 28.82 26.08 10.15
CA ALA A 273 29.25 24.87 9.47
C ALA A 273 28.17 23.80 9.66
N VAL A 274 27.87 23.06 8.59
CA VAL A 274 26.85 21.99 8.57
C VAL A 274 27.50 20.76 7.95
N THR A 275 27.37 19.63 8.63
CA THR A 275 27.76 18.32 8.12
C THR A 275 26.52 17.43 8.03
N ILE A 276 26.33 16.76 6.91
CA ILE A 276 25.14 15.91 6.63
C ILE A 276 25.59 14.49 6.37
N ASP A 277 24.95 13.56 7.04
CA ASP A 277 24.87 12.15 6.66
C ASP A 277 23.51 11.93 6.00
N ALA A 278 23.51 11.85 4.67
CA ALA A 278 22.29 11.73 3.89
C ALA A 278 21.61 10.36 4.03
N GLN A 279 22.38 9.31 4.41
CA GLN A 279 21.84 7.96 4.55
C GLN A 279 20.99 7.82 5.82
N ASP A 280 21.43 8.44 6.91
CA ASP A 280 20.76 8.33 8.20
C ASP A 280 19.82 9.51 8.51
N ALA A 281 19.57 10.42 7.56
CA ALA A 281 18.87 11.69 7.77
C ALA A 281 19.40 12.44 9.03
N ARG A 282 20.73 12.45 9.18
CA ARG A 282 21.46 12.92 10.36
C ARG A 282 22.35 14.09 9.98
N GLY A 283 22.54 15.03 10.89
CA GLY A 283 23.44 16.13 10.65
C GLY A 283 23.87 16.82 11.93
N GLU A 284 25.02 17.47 11.83
CA GLU A 284 25.60 18.29 12.89
C GLU A 284 25.79 19.69 12.39
N ALA A 285 25.58 20.68 13.25
CA ALA A 285 25.84 22.09 12.97
C ALA A 285 26.62 22.74 14.08
N MET A 286 27.55 23.61 13.69
CA MET A 286 28.21 24.53 14.59
C MET A 286 27.82 25.95 14.23
N GLY A 287 27.71 26.82 15.23
CA GLY A 287 27.39 28.25 15.03
C GLY A 287 27.77 29.09 16.18
N LYS A 288 27.81 30.40 15.93
CA LYS A 288 27.93 31.46 16.95
C LYS A 288 26.76 32.42 16.78
N THR A 289 26.18 32.88 17.87
CA THR A 289 24.99 33.77 17.86
C THR A 289 25.23 35.12 17.18
N ASN A 290 26.48 35.53 17.08
CA ASN A 290 26.87 36.80 16.43
C ASN A 290 27.42 36.64 15.00
N ILE A 291 27.14 35.49 14.34
CA ILE A 291 27.52 35.20 12.94
C ILE A 291 26.25 34.99 12.10
N ILE A 292 26.19 35.64 10.95
CA ILE A 292 25.17 35.38 9.92
C ILE A 292 25.42 33.96 9.38
N SER A 293 24.43 33.07 9.50
CA SER A 293 24.55 31.66 9.08
C SER A 293 24.76 31.56 7.57
N PRO A 294 25.89 30.97 7.11
CA PRO A 294 26.13 30.74 5.68
C PRO A 294 25.45 29.50 5.11
N ALA A 295 24.92 28.59 5.93
CA ALA A 295 24.39 27.31 5.44
C ALA A 295 23.13 26.86 6.20
N ALA A 296 22.18 26.29 5.47
CA ALA A 296 21.09 25.50 6.02
C ALA A 296 20.77 24.34 5.05
N HIS A 297 20.34 23.23 5.63
CA HIS A 297 19.97 22.03 4.90
C HIS A 297 18.65 21.48 5.43
N VAL A 298 17.75 21.08 4.52
CA VAL A 298 16.46 20.50 4.87
C VAL A 298 16.21 19.27 4.00
N THR A 299 15.71 18.19 4.60
CA THR A 299 15.17 17.05 3.87
C THR A 299 13.72 16.81 4.25
N GLY A 300 12.93 16.34 3.29
CA GLY A 300 11.53 16.07 3.53
C GLY A 300 10.95 15.04 2.59
N ASP A 301 9.73 14.62 2.88
CA ASP A 301 8.93 13.77 1.99
C ASP A 301 7.85 14.58 1.26
N LEU A 302 7.36 14.03 0.16
CA LEU A 302 6.27 14.54 -0.65
C LEU A 302 5.32 13.38 -0.96
N ARG A 303 4.06 13.50 -0.53
CA ARG A 303 3.00 12.54 -0.82
C ARG A 303 1.99 13.15 -1.77
N PHE A 304 1.58 12.39 -2.77
CA PHE A 304 0.74 12.85 -3.87
C PHE A 304 -0.22 11.75 -4.31
N LEU A 305 -1.33 12.12 -4.95
CA LEU A 305 -2.34 11.18 -5.44
C LEU A 305 -2.14 10.81 -6.91
N THR A 306 -1.54 11.71 -7.70
CA THR A 306 -1.26 11.47 -9.12
C THR A 306 0.14 11.95 -9.48
N GLU A 307 0.74 11.34 -10.51
CA GLU A 307 2.04 11.76 -11.02
C GLU A 307 1.99 13.22 -11.53
N ALA A 308 0.88 13.64 -12.12
CA ALA A 308 0.67 15.02 -12.54
C ALA A 308 0.69 16.00 -11.33
N GLN A 309 0.08 15.61 -10.20
CA GLN A 309 0.12 16.39 -8.96
C GLN A 309 1.55 16.50 -8.41
N LYS A 310 2.32 15.40 -8.43
CA LYS A 310 3.73 15.38 -8.02
C LYS A 310 4.54 16.40 -8.81
N GLU A 311 4.46 16.36 -10.14
CA GLU A 311 5.25 17.25 -10.98
C GLU A 311 4.81 18.72 -10.86
N ALA A 312 3.52 18.99 -10.75
CA ALA A 312 3.01 20.34 -10.50
C ALA A 312 3.50 20.91 -9.15
N ALA A 313 3.49 20.09 -8.10
CA ALA A 313 4.01 20.49 -6.79
C ALA A 313 5.52 20.76 -6.84
N ARG A 314 6.30 19.88 -7.48
CA ARG A 314 7.75 20.05 -7.67
C ARG A 314 8.09 21.31 -8.43
N GLU A 315 7.36 21.64 -9.50
CA GLU A 315 7.58 22.85 -10.28
C GLU A 315 7.28 24.12 -9.46
N LYS A 316 6.21 24.09 -8.69
CA LYS A 316 5.88 25.18 -7.78
C LYS A 316 6.95 25.37 -6.69
N MET A 317 7.46 24.26 -6.14
CA MET A 317 8.57 24.29 -5.19
C MET A 317 9.84 24.85 -5.83
N ARG A 318 10.20 24.49 -7.07
CA ARG A 318 11.33 25.07 -7.80
C ARG A 318 11.16 26.58 -8.00
N THR A 319 9.97 27.02 -8.38
CA THR A 319 9.64 28.45 -8.56
C THR A 319 9.82 29.24 -7.27
N ILE A 320 9.37 28.69 -6.14
CA ILE A 320 9.53 29.32 -4.82
C ILE A 320 11.01 29.42 -4.42
N VAL A 321 11.79 28.38 -4.68
CA VAL A 321 13.23 28.31 -4.38
C VAL A 321 14.04 29.25 -5.28
N ALA A 322 13.61 29.47 -6.52
CA ALA A 322 14.27 30.38 -7.45
C ALA A 322 14.24 31.86 -6.99
N GLY A 323 13.24 32.25 -6.19
CA GLY A 323 13.21 33.56 -5.55
C GLY A 323 14.05 33.56 -4.26
N SER A 324 15.09 34.40 -4.19
CA SER A 324 16.03 34.43 -3.05
C SER A 324 15.96 35.73 -2.27
N LEU A 325 16.16 35.65 -0.95
CA LEU A 325 16.43 36.81 -0.12
C LEU A 325 17.82 37.41 -0.45
N PRO A 326 18.06 38.70 -0.16
CA PRO A 326 19.35 39.32 -0.39
C PRO A 326 20.52 38.50 0.17
N GLY A 327 21.55 38.29 -0.64
CA GLY A 327 22.77 37.61 -0.24
C GLY A 327 22.66 36.08 -0.04
N THR A 328 21.56 35.49 -0.44
CA THR A 328 21.30 34.05 -0.30
C THR A 328 21.18 33.34 -1.68
N HIS A 329 21.36 32.03 -1.67
CA HIS A 329 21.11 31.15 -2.80
C HIS A 329 20.59 29.82 -2.29
N ALA A 330 19.58 29.25 -2.97
CA ALA A 330 19.01 27.97 -2.59
C ALA A 330 18.88 27.04 -3.80
N THR A 331 19.02 25.74 -3.56
CA THR A 331 18.79 24.68 -4.56
C THR A 331 17.89 23.62 -3.98
N ILE A 332 16.94 23.11 -4.78
CA ILE A 332 16.10 21.98 -4.40
C ILE A 332 16.32 20.81 -5.33
N ARG A 333 16.45 19.61 -4.79
CA ARG A 333 16.54 18.35 -5.51
C ARG A 333 15.41 17.45 -5.09
N PHE A 334 14.95 16.60 -6.02
CA PHE A 334 13.92 15.61 -5.75
C PHE A 334 14.46 14.21 -6.01
N SER A 335 14.02 13.24 -5.22
CA SER A 335 14.24 11.81 -5.46
C SER A 335 12.90 11.14 -5.66
N ASP A 336 12.80 10.27 -6.67
CA ASP A 336 11.61 9.45 -6.84
C ASP A 336 11.63 8.29 -5.83
N GLY A 337 10.43 7.95 -5.35
CA GLY A 337 10.15 6.81 -4.51
C GLY A 337 9.02 5.99 -5.14
N LEU A 338 8.08 5.53 -4.33
CA LEU A 338 6.96 4.74 -4.83
C LEU A 338 5.97 5.61 -5.62
N PRO A 339 5.54 5.17 -6.83
CA PRO A 339 4.52 5.88 -7.60
C PRO A 339 3.16 5.88 -6.88
N ALA A 340 2.23 6.70 -7.37
CA ALA A 340 0.84 6.66 -6.92
C ALA A 340 0.07 5.53 -7.62
N MET A 341 -0.86 4.91 -6.92
CA MET A 341 -1.98 4.21 -7.54
C MET A 341 -3.11 5.22 -7.73
N GLU A 342 -3.23 5.77 -8.94
CA GLU A 342 -4.24 6.78 -9.24
C GLU A 342 -5.65 6.19 -9.29
N PRO A 343 -6.72 6.96 -8.96
CA PRO A 343 -8.10 6.51 -9.05
C PRO A 343 -8.59 6.49 -10.51
N THR A 344 -8.06 5.57 -11.30
CA THR A 344 -8.40 5.44 -12.72
C THR A 344 -9.84 4.98 -12.93
N PRO A 345 -10.45 5.22 -14.10
CA PRO A 345 -11.76 4.65 -14.44
C PRO A 345 -11.80 3.14 -14.33
N GLY A 346 -10.71 2.44 -14.67
CA GLY A 346 -10.58 0.98 -14.51
C GLY A 346 -10.66 0.55 -13.05
N ASN A 347 -9.97 1.24 -12.15
CA ASN A 347 -10.02 0.97 -10.71
C ASN A 347 -11.43 1.20 -10.15
N LEU A 348 -12.08 2.30 -10.53
CA LEU A 348 -13.46 2.59 -10.11
C LEU A 348 -14.48 1.57 -10.64
N GLN A 349 -14.25 1.03 -11.83
CA GLN A 349 -15.06 -0.08 -12.35
C GLN A 349 -14.91 -1.35 -11.51
N LEU A 350 -13.68 -1.66 -11.03
CA LEU A 350 -13.47 -2.78 -10.10
C LEU A 350 -14.18 -2.56 -8.77
N VAL A 351 -14.21 -1.33 -8.24
CA VAL A 351 -15.02 -0.99 -7.05
C VAL A 351 -16.50 -1.27 -7.30
N ALA A 352 -17.04 -0.83 -8.44
CA ALA A 352 -18.45 -1.03 -8.77
C ALA A 352 -18.79 -2.54 -8.88
N GLN A 353 -17.89 -3.35 -9.45
CA GLN A 353 -18.06 -4.79 -9.55
C GLN A 353 -17.97 -5.48 -8.16
N LEU A 354 -17.05 -5.02 -7.30
CA LEU A 354 -16.97 -5.51 -5.93
C LEU A 354 -18.21 -5.12 -5.11
N ASN A 355 -18.68 -3.88 -5.24
CA ASN A 355 -19.92 -3.42 -4.61
C ASN A 355 -21.11 -4.30 -4.99
N LYS A 356 -21.26 -4.58 -6.29
CA LYS A 356 -22.31 -5.52 -6.73
C LYS A 356 -22.11 -6.91 -6.11
N THR A 357 -20.90 -7.38 -6.04
CA THR A 357 -20.58 -8.69 -5.43
C THR A 357 -21.01 -8.74 -3.97
N THR A 358 -20.67 -7.75 -3.17
CA THR A 358 -21.01 -7.70 -1.74
C THR A 358 -22.51 -7.52 -1.49
N GLN A 359 -23.20 -6.77 -2.34
CA GLN A 359 -24.66 -6.66 -2.30
C GLN A 359 -25.34 -8.01 -2.61
N ASP A 360 -24.91 -8.71 -3.66
CA ASP A 360 -25.44 -10.03 -4.04
C ASP A 360 -25.17 -11.08 -2.93
N MET A 361 -24.09 -10.93 -2.16
CA MET A 361 -23.76 -11.78 -1.02
C MET A 361 -24.55 -11.42 0.26
N GLY A 362 -25.32 -10.34 0.26
CA GLY A 362 -26.02 -9.84 1.47
C GLY A 362 -25.10 -9.19 2.51
N ILE A 363 -23.85 -8.90 2.15
CA ILE A 363 -22.90 -8.18 3.02
C ILE A 363 -23.24 -6.68 3.10
N GLY A 364 -23.83 -6.14 2.04
CA GLY A 364 -24.14 -4.72 1.90
C GLY A 364 -23.21 -3.99 0.95
N GLU A 365 -23.24 -2.66 1.00
CA GLU A 365 -22.50 -1.81 0.08
C GLU A 365 -20.98 -1.81 0.42
N THR A 366 -20.14 -1.79 -0.64
CA THR A 366 -18.68 -1.58 -0.53
C THR A 366 -18.28 -0.45 -1.45
N LEU A 367 -17.61 0.57 -0.90
CA LEU A 367 -17.20 1.78 -1.61
C LEU A 367 -15.68 1.97 -1.60
N ALA A 368 -15.19 2.83 -2.49
CA ALA A 368 -13.81 3.28 -2.43
C ALA A 368 -13.57 4.08 -1.14
N GLY A 369 -12.52 3.73 -0.42
CA GLY A 369 -12.05 4.47 0.75
C GLY A 369 -11.36 5.78 0.39
N ASP A 370 -11.09 6.60 1.41
CA ASP A 370 -10.32 7.82 1.24
C ASP A 370 -8.86 7.50 0.87
N PRO A 371 -8.35 7.94 -0.30
CA PRO A 371 -6.95 7.76 -0.66
C PRO A 371 -5.96 8.36 0.34
N GLY A 372 -6.39 9.40 1.08
CA GLY A 372 -5.59 10.04 2.12
C GLY A 372 -5.24 9.13 3.29
N ALA A 373 -6.02 8.08 3.52
CA ALA A 373 -5.84 7.14 4.62
C ALA A 373 -4.76 6.07 4.37
N ARG A 374 -4.21 5.97 3.15
CA ARG A 374 -3.24 4.92 2.78
C ARG A 374 -2.00 5.50 2.10
N GLY A 375 -0.83 4.95 2.46
CA GLY A 375 0.43 5.17 1.74
C GLY A 375 0.54 4.30 0.49
N ALA A 376 1.68 4.37 -0.20
CA ALA A 376 2.03 3.48 -1.29
C ALA A 376 2.22 2.03 -0.79
N GLY A 377 2.33 1.09 -1.70
CA GLY A 377 2.62 -0.32 -1.48
C GLY A 377 2.91 -0.97 -2.83
N ASP A 378 3.23 -2.25 -2.88
CA ASP A 378 3.66 -2.95 -4.10
C ASP A 378 2.74 -2.75 -5.31
N ILE A 379 1.43 -2.70 -5.10
CA ILE A 379 0.46 -2.46 -6.20
C ILE A 379 0.70 -1.12 -6.91
N SER A 380 1.30 -0.14 -6.23
CA SER A 380 1.60 1.17 -6.81
C SER A 380 2.59 1.08 -7.97
N ASP A 381 3.54 0.14 -7.93
CA ASP A 381 4.55 -0.05 -8.97
C ASP A 381 3.96 -0.46 -10.32
N ILE A 382 2.77 -1.06 -10.30
CA ILE A 382 2.12 -1.59 -11.50
C ILE A 382 0.83 -0.88 -11.87
N ALA A 383 0.33 0.04 -11.03
CA ALA A 383 -0.96 0.70 -11.22
C ALA A 383 -1.07 1.51 -12.52
N GLN A 384 0.05 1.91 -13.11
CA GLN A 384 0.08 2.59 -14.39
C GLN A 384 -0.19 1.66 -15.59
N TYR A 385 -0.10 0.32 -15.43
CA TYR A 385 -0.15 -0.64 -16.53
C TYR A 385 -1.48 -1.36 -16.64
N LEU A 386 -2.22 -1.51 -15.54
CA LEU A 386 -3.47 -2.28 -15.53
C LEU A 386 -4.41 -1.79 -14.42
N PRO A 387 -5.73 -2.09 -14.52
CA PRO A 387 -6.67 -1.80 -13.46
C PRO A 387 -6.30 -2.51 -12.16
N CYS A 388 -6.31 -1.76 -11.06
CA CYS A 388 -5.87 -2.20 -9.75
C CYS A 388 -6.96 -2.01 -8.68
N LEU A 389 -7.03 -2.94 -7.73
CA LEU A 389 -7.81 -2.81 -6.52
C LEU A 389 -7.03 -3.37 -5.33
N ASP A 390 -7.05 -2.65 -4.21
CA ASP A 390 -6.29 -3.02 -3.03
C ASP A 390 -7.15 -3.01 -1.76
N GLY A 391 -6.63 -3.56 -0.64
CA GLY A 391 -7.38 -3.68 0.61
C GLY A 391 -8.38 -4.84 0.59
N LEU A 392 -8.03 -5.93 -0.09
CA LEU A 392 -8.85 -7.13 -0.20
C LEU A 392 -8.54 -8.17 0.89
N GLY A 393 -7.50 -7.96 1.68
CA GLY A 393 -7.02 -8.89 2.70
C GLY A 393 -7.83 -8.87 4.00
N ALA A 394 -7.15 -9.14 5.10
CA ALA A 394 -7.76 -9.16 6.44
C ALA A 394 -7.98 -7.74 6.97
N SER A 395 -8.96 -7.57 7.85
CA SER A 395 -9.18 -6.32 8.57
C SER A 395 -8.65 -6.41 9.99
N GLY A 396 -8.13 -5.29 10.50
CA GLY A 396 -7.55 -5.23 11.82
C GLY A 396 -7.13 -3.83 12.23
N LYS A 397 -6.26 -3.74 13.22
CA LYS A 397 -5.71 -2.46 13.71
C LYS A 397 -4.25 -2.62 14.11
N GLY A 398 -3.53 -1.50 14.08
CA GLY A 398 -2.19 -1.44 14.64
C GLY A 398 -1.10 -2.05 13.76
N ALA A 399 -1.29 -2.13 12.44
CA ALA A 399 -0.22 -2.48 11.50
C ALA A 399 1.06 -1.68 11.82
N HIS A 400 2.23 -2.30 11.67
CA HIS A 400 3.54 -1.76 12.00
C HIS A 400 3.78 -1.46 13.50
N ARG A 401 2.95 -2.01 14.40
CA ARG A 401 3.09 -1.81 15.85
C ARG A 401 2.98 -3.12 16.62
N ALA A 402 3.71 -3.21 17.72
CA ALA A 402 3.49 -4.29 18.69
C ALA A 402 2.02 -4.28 19.13
N GLY A 403 1.40 -5.47 19.15
CA GLY A 403 -0.03 -5.59 19.42
C GLY A 403 -0.94 -5.41 18.22
N GLU A 404 -0.42 -5.51 17.00
CA GLU A 404 -1.20 -5.62 15.78
C GLU A 404 -2.28 -6.69 15.91
N THR A 405 -3.49 -6.40 15.41
CA THR A 405 -4.66 -7.27 15.58
C THR A 405 -5.38 -7.57 14.27
N ILE A 406 -6.09 -8.71 14.24
CA ILE A 406 -7.02 -9.10 13.18
C ILE A 406 -8.46 -9.21 13.75
N ASN A 407 -9.44 -8.84 12.92
CA ASN A 407 -10.89 -8.98 13.23
C ASN A 407 -11.39 -10.37 12.77
N LEU A 408 -11.59 -11.27 13.74
CA LEU A 408 -12.01 -12.65 13.47
C LEU A 408 -13.46 -12.75 12.97
N ASN A 409 -14.32 -11.77 13.24
CA ASN A 409 -15.69 -11.76 12.73
C ASN A 409 -15.78 -11.43 11.26
N GLU A 410 -14.95 -10.52 10.78
CA GLU A 410 -14.91 -10.12 9.36
C GLU A 410 -14.09 -11.08 8.50
N TYR A 411 -13.13 -11.77 9.09
CA TYR A 411 -12.17 -12.61 8.40
C TYR A 411 -12.82 -13.64 7.45
N PRO A 412 -13.79 -14.48 7.89
CA PRO A 412 -14.47 -15.41 6.96
C PRO A 412 -15.26 -14.68 5.86
N LEU A 413 -15.83 -13.52 6.13
CA LEU A 413 -16.57 -12.73 5.16
C LEU A 413 -15.66 -12.14 4.09
N LEU A 414 -14.45 -11.70 4.47
CA LEU A 414 -13.42 -11.20 3.55
C LEU A 414 -12.92 -12.32 2.63
N ILE A 415 -12.73 -13.54 3.14
CA ILE A 415 -12.37 -14.71 2.32
C ILE A 415 -13.48 -15.01 1.29
N LYS A 416 -14.73 -15.03 1.71
CA LYS A 416 -15.89 -15.26 0.84
C LYS A 416 -16.00 -14.17 -0.24
N ARG A 417 -15.84 -12.89 0.17
CA ARG A 417 -15.83 -11.74 -0.74
C ARG A 417 -14.76 -11.90 -1.81
N ALA A 418 -13.53 -12.25 -1.42
CA ALA A 418 -12.42 -12.48 -2.34
C ALA A 418 -12.71 -13.62 -3.33
N ALA A 419 -13.21 -14.75 -2.86
CA ALA A 419 -13.52 -15.91 -3.72
C ALA A 419 -14.58 -15.58 -4.78
N VAL A 420 -15.71 -14.99 -4.36
CA VAL A 420 -16.79 -14.62 -5.28
C VAL A 420 -16.34 -13.53 -6.26
N PHE A 421 -15.60 -12.55 -5.80
CA PHE A 421 -15.10 -11.45 -6.64
C PHE A 421 -14.12 -11.97 -7.70
N MET A 422 -13.11 -12.75 -7.32
CA MET A 422 -12.17 -13.36 -8.27
C MET A 422 -12.87 -14.25 -9.29
N TYR A 423 -13.87 -15.03 -8.86
CA TYR A 423 -14.70 -15.82 -9.78
C TYR A 423 -15.37 -14.95 -10.85
N ARG A 424 -15.99 -13.85 -10.44
CA ARG A 424 -16.69 -12.93 -11.36
C ARG A 424 -15.75 -12.23 -12.34
N LEU A 425 -14.57 -11.83 -11.86
CA LEU A 425 -13.55 -11.18 -12.70
C LEU A 425 -12.94 -12.12 -13.75
N SER A 426 -12.92 -13.41 -13.49
CA SER A 426 -12.32 -14.42 -14.37
C SER A 426 -13.26 -14.93 -15.49
N ARG A 427 -14.45 -14.28 -15.72
CA ARG A 427 -15.47 -14.71 -16.69
C ARG A 427 -15.55 -13.81 -17.92
#